data_eb79cb19612b8df0160e07d03279fa40
#
_entry.id   eb79cb19612b8df0160e07d03279fa40
#
_cell.length_a   1.000
_cell.length_b   1.000
_cell.length_c   1.000
_cell.angle_alpha   90.00
_cell.angle_beta   90.00
_cell.angle_gamma   90.00
#
_symmetry.space_group_name_H-M   'P 1'
#
loop_
_entity.id
_entity.type
_entity.pdbx_description
1 polymer ?
#
loop_
_entity_poly.entity_id
_entity_poly.type
_entity_poly.pdbx_seq_one_letter_code
_entity_poly.pdbx_strand_id
1 'polypeptide(L)'
;MDPTPSVPAPQLFSLAGQTALITGATRGIGAACAIALAEAGANICLVRRPGSTNDETANAIAALGRTVKIVDADLADVDAVKGIFGKALEAMGGEIHILVNCAGIQRRSPAVQFPESDWDDVINVNLKSVWLLAQAAGQHMVPRRRGKIINFCSLLTFQGGFTVPAYAAAKGALGQLTKALSNEWSKENVQVNGIAPGYIATDMNEKLLQDPVRLRQISERIPAGRWGEPRDFAGPVVFLASAASQYVCGEVLVVDGGWMGR
;
A
#
# COMPACT_ATOMS: atom_id res chain seq x y z
N MET A 1 3.83 33.06 -20.03
CA MET A 1 4.26 31.76 -19.49
C MET A 1 4.64 30.92 -20.69
N ASP A 2 5.92 30.59 -20.87
CA ASP A 2 6.34 29.68 -21.91
C ASP A 2 5.73 28.31 -21.63
N PRO A 3 5.14 27.64 -22.65
CA PRO A 3 4.57 26.32 -22.46
C PRO A 3 5.71 25.36 -22.09
N THR A 4 5.66 24.85 -20.85
CA THR A 4 6.54 23.74 -20.47
C THR A 4 6.36 22.63 -21.52
N PRO A 5 7.45 22.05 -22.10
CA PRO A 5 7.31 20.98 -23.07
C PRO A 5 6.42 19.87 -22.51
N SER A 6 5.33 19.54 -23.20
CA SER A 6 4.41 18.51 -22.75
C SER A 6 5.08 17.15 -22.80
N VAL A 7 5.25 16.50 -21.66
CA VAL A 7 5.70 15.11 -21.60
C VAL A 7 4.59 14.23 -22.20
N PRO A 8 4.87 13.34 -23.17
CA PRO A 8 3.87 12.42 -23.72
C PRO A 8 3.22 11.57 -22.64
N ALA A 9 1.90 11.39 -22.70
CA ALA A 9 1.13 10.70 -21.66
C ALA A 9 1.71 9.33 -21.22
N PRO A 10 2.20 8.45 -22.12
CA PRO A 10 2.84 7.21 -21.68
C PRO A 10 4.08 7.41 -20.81
N GLN A 11 4.84 8.48 -21.06
CA GLN A 11 6.05 8.78 -20.29
C GLN A 11 5.74 9.29 -18.88
N LEU A 12 4.53 9.81 -18.64
CA LEU A 12 4.09 10.22 -17.30
C LEU A 12 4.07 9.06 -16.30
N PHE A 13 3.94 7.84 -16.76
CA PHE A 13 3.91 6.62 -15.93
C PHE A 13 5.31 6.05 -15.63
N SER A 14 6.38 6.61 -16.23
CA SER A 14 7.73 6.15 -16.00
C SER A 14 8.19 6.45 -14.56
N LEU A 15 8.79 5.45 -13.94
CA LEU A 15 9.43 5.54 -12.63
C LEU A 15 10.96 5.39 -12.72
N ALA A 16 11.53 5.57 -13.91
CA ALA A 16 12.97 5.49 -14.12
C ALA A 16 13.71 6.48 -13.20
N GLY A 17 14.76 6.00 -12.51
CA GLY A 17 15.54 6.77 -11.55
C GLY A 17 14.85 7.02 -10.21
N GLN A 18 13.68 6.42 -9.95
CA GLN A 18 13.00 6.51 -8.67
C GLN A 18 13.27 5.29 -7.80
N THR A 19 13.11 5.46 -6.50
CA THR A 19 13.25 4.40 -5.49
C THR A 19 11.97 4.31 -4.67
N ALA A 20 11.42 3.11 -4.55
CA ALA A 20 10.23 2.84 -3.76
C ALA A 20 10.55 1.97 -2.54
N LEU A 21 10.07 2.38 -1.36
CA LEU A 21 10.00 1.57 -0.15
C LEU A 21 8.60 0.98 -0.06
N ILE A 22 8.49 -0.34 0.06
CA ILE A 22 7.19 -1.02 0.13
C ILE A 22 7.12 -2.03 1.28
N THR A 23 6.05 -1.97 2.06
CA THR A 23 5.75 -2.94 3.12
C THR A 23 4.77 -4.00 2.64
N GLY A 24 4.86 -5.23 3.19
CA GLY A 24 3.94 -6.31 2.85
C GLY A 24 4.11 -6.86 1.44
N ALA A 25 5.30 -6.75 0.87
CA ALA A 25 5.57 -7.04 -0.53
C ALA A 25 6.17 -8.44 -0.80
N THR A 26 6.15 -9.35 0.17
CA THR A 26 6.66 -10.72 -0.04
C THR A 26 5.66 -11.63 -0.75
N ARG A 27 4.37 -11.25 -0.82
CA ARG A 27 3.29 -12.00 -1.48
C ARG A 27 2.06 -11.12 -1.77
N GLY A 28 1.10 -11.68 -2.49
CA GLY A 28 -0.21 -11.06 -2.72
C GLY A 28 -0.13 -9.70 -3.42
N ILE A 29 -0.99 -8.76 -3.00
CA ILE A 29 -1.10 -7.42 -3.61
C ILE A 29 0.23 -6.67 -3.53
N GLY A 30 0.90 -6.71 -2.38
CA GLY A 30 2.16 -5.97 -2.19
C GLY A 30 3.28 -6.47 -3.11
N ALA A 31 3.38 -7.80 -3.35
CA ALA A 31 4.33 -8.36 -4.30
C ALA A 31 4.02 -7.91 -5.74
N ALA A 32 2.75 -7.99 -6.16
CA ALA A 32 2.34 -7.52 -7.48
C ALA A 32 2.61 -6.03 -7.68
N CYS A 33 2.38 -5.20 -6.65
CA CYS A 33 2.70 -3.78 -6.68
C CYS A 33 4.20 -3.52 -6.78
N ALA A 34 5.03 -4.25 -6.01
CA ALA A 34 6.48 -4.09 -6.05
C ALA A 34 7.06 -4.43 -7.44
N ILE A 35 6.58 -5.52 -8.04
CA ILE A 35 6.97 -5.93 -9.39
C ILE A 35 6.52 -4.87 -10.42
N ALA A 36 5.27 -4.38 -10.34
CA ALA A 36 4.75 -3.36 -11.24
C ALA A 36 5.54 -2.04 -11.18
N LEU A 37 5.92 -1.59 -9.98
CA LEU A 37 6.78 -0.41 -9.81
C LEU A 37 8.16 -0.64 -10.44
N ALA A 38 8.72 -1.85 -10.31
CA ALA A 38 9.99 -2.23 -10.93
C ALA A 38 9.88 -2.31 -12.47
N GLU A 39 8.79 -2.88 -13.00
CA GLU A 39 8.46 -2.87 -14.45
C GLU A 39 8.39 -1.44 -15.01
N ALA A 40 7.83 -0.50 -14.22
CA ALA A 40 7.77 0.92 -14.57
C ALA A 40 9.13 1.65 -14.44
N GLY A 41 10.17 1.01 -13.92
CA GLY A 41 11.53 1.51 -13.86
C GLY A 41 12.08 1.85 -12.46
N ALA A 42 11.32 1.66 -11.40
CA ALA A 42 11.77 1.97 -10.04
C ALA A 42 12.76 0.92 -9.50
N ASN A 43 13.68 1.36 -8.64
CA ASN A 43 14.41 0.51 -7.72
C ASN A 43 13.57 0.27 -6.46
N ILE A 44 13.68 -0.90 -5.84
CA ILE A 44 12.75 -1.31 -4.79
C ILE A 44 13.49 -1.65 -3.49
N CYS A 45 12.98 -1.13 -2.37
CA CYS A 45 13.32 -1.60 -1.05
C CYS A 45 12.10 -2.30 -0.45
N LEU A 46 12.23 -3.59 -0.13
CA LEU A 46 11.17 -4.41 0.46
C LEU A 46 11.31 -4.44 1.97
N VAL A 47 10.22 -4.22 2.70
CA VAL A 47 10.17 -4.53 4.13
C VAL A 47 9.63 -5.93 4.31
N ARG A 48 10.42 -6.78 4.96
CA ARG A 48 10.13 -8.19 5.18
C ARG A 48 10.16 -8.51 6.67
N ARG A 49 9.29 -9.42 7.11
CA ARG A 49 9.31 -9.91 8.48
C ARG A 49 10.61 -10.70 8.74
N PRO A 50 11.29 -10.49 9.90
CA PRO A 50 12.48 -11.25 10.24
C PRO A 50 12.24 -12.76 10.20
N GLY A 51 13.22 -13.50 9.69
CA GLY A 51 13.14 -14.95 9.53
C GLY A 51 12.33 -15.45 8.33
N SER A 52 11.73 -14.57 7.54
CA SER A 52 11.11 -14.96 6.27
C SER A 52 12.16 -15.31 5.22
N THR A 53 11.99 -16.45 4.55
CA THR A 53 12.87 -16.91 3.45
C THR A 53 12.24 -16.72 2.08
N ASN A 54 11.10 -16.02 1.99
CA ASN A 54 10.45 -15.78 0.70
C ASN A 54 11.14 -14.64 -0.05
N ASP A 55 11.95 -15.00 -1.03
CA ASP A 55 12.68 -14.08 -1.91
C ASP A 55 12.08 -13.98 -3.33
N GLU A 56 10.94 -14.61 -3.60
CA GLU A 56 10.32 -14.66 -4.94
C GLU A 56 10.15 -13.26 -5.55
N THR A 57 9.59 -12.32 -4.77
CA THR A 57 9.40 -10.93 -5.23
C THR A 57 10.75 -10.25 -5.51
N ALA A 58 11.74 -10.43 -4.64
CA ALA A 58 13.06 -9.84 -4.83
C ALA A 58 13.75 -10.41 -6.09
N ASN A 59 13.66 -11.72 -6.30
CA ASN A 59 14.21 -12.39 -7.48
C ASN A 59 13.52 -11.90 -8.77
N ALA A 60 12.20 -11.74 -8.77
CA ALA A 60 11.46 -11.21 -9.90
C ALA A 60 11.90 -9.77 -10.25
N ILE A 61 12.08 -8.91 -9.24
CA ILE A 61 12.56 -7.53 -9.43
C ILE A 61 13.99 -7.50 -9.97
N ALA A 62 14.88 -8.35 -9.43
CA ALA A 62 16.26 -8.47 -9.91
C ALA A 62 16.33 -8.93 -11.37
N ALA A 63 15.45 -9.86 -11.77
CA ALA A 63 15.32 -10.33 -13.15
C ALA A 63 14.91 -9.21 -14.15
N LEU A 64 14.22 -8.16 -13.66
CA LEU A 64 13.92 -6.96 -14.44
C LEU A 64 15.12 -5.98 -14.56
N GLY A 65 16.28 -6.33 -14.00
CA GLY A 65 17.47 -5.47 -13.97
C GLY A 65 17.34 -4.28 -13.02
N ARG A 66 16.45 -4.34 -12.03
CA ARG A 66 16.28 -3.28 -11.02
C ARG A 66 17.04 -3.62 -9.74
N THR A 67 17.54 -2.58 -9.10
CA THR A 67 18.12 -2.74 -7.75
C THR A 67 17.01 -3.11 -6.78
N VAL A 68 17.23 -4.18 -6.02
CA VAL A 68 16.35 -4.58 -4.92
C VAL A 68 17.15 -4.73 -3.63
N LYS A 69 16.64 -4.19 -2.54
CA LYS A 69 17.18 -4.34 -1.18
C LYS A 69 16.06 -4.79 -0.24
N ILE A 70 16.44 -5.43 0.85
CA ILE A 70 15.50 -5.93 1.86
C ILE A 70 15.89 -5.33 3.21
N VAL A 71 14.88 -4.83 3.92
CA VAL A 71 14.97 -4.41 5.32
C VAL A 71 14.10 -5.35 6.14
N ASP A 72 14.71 -6.16 7.00
CA ASP A 72 13.97 -7.04 7.90
C ASP A 72 13.45 -6.24 9.12
N ALA A 73 12.13 -6.22 9.30
CA ALA A 73 11.46 -5.60 10.45
C ALA A 73 10.07 -6.20 10.67
N ASP A 74 9.66 -6.37 11.93
CA ASP A 74 8.28 -6.69 12.28
C ASP A 74 7.49 -5.39 12.48
N LEU A 75 6.41 -5.24 11.73
CA LEU A 75 5.54 -4.05 11.81
C LEU A 75 4.66 -4.04 13.07
N ALA A 76 4.55 -5.15 13.79
CA ALA A 76 3.92 -5.19 15.11
C ALA A 76 4.81 -4.58 16.19
N ASP A 77 6.13 -4.62 16.00
CA ASP A 77 7.11 -3.97 16.88
C ASP A 77 7.27 -2.49 16.51
N VAL A 78 6.61 -1.64 17.27
CA VAL A 78 6.60 -0.18 17.05
C VAL A 78 8.00 0.45 17.09
N ASP A 79 8.92 -0.08 17.89
CA ASP A 79 10.27 0.45 17.97
C ASP A 79 11.11 0.02 16.77
N ALA A 80 10.93 -1.21 16.28
CA ALA A 80 11.53 -1.65 15.02
C ALA A 80 11.07 -0.79 13.83
N VAL A 81 9.78 -0.42 13.79
CA VAL A 81 9.20 0.41 12.71
C VAL A 81 9.89 1.77 12.58
N LYS A 82 10.24 2.43 13.70
CA LYS A 82 10.92 3.74 13.70
C LYS A 82 12.25 3.72 12.94
N GLY A 83 12.94 2.57 12.91
CA GLY A 83 14.22 2.41 12.23
C GLY A 83 14.12 2.05 10.74
N ILE A 84 12.96 1.64 10.24
CA ILE A 84 12.81 1.09 8.88
C ILE A 84 13.22 2.10 7.81
N PHE A 85 12.67 3.32 7.87
CA PHE A 85 12.90 4.32 6.83
C PHE A 85 14.38 4.72 6.72
N GLY A 86 15.06 4.90 7.86
CA GLY A 86 16.50 5.19 7.92
C GLY A 86 17.34 4.06 7.31
N LYS A 87 17.06 2.80 7.68
CA LYS A 87 17.72 1.62 7.10
C LYS A 87 17.48 1.51 5.59
N ALA A 88 16.27 1.81 5.13
CA ALA A 88 15.95 1.81 3.71
C ALA A 88 16.70 2.92 2.95
N LEU A 89 16.80 4.12 3.50
CA LEU A 89 17.60 5.20 2.92
C LEU A 89 19.06 4.79 2.76
N GLU A 90 19.66 4.23 3.81
CA GLU A 90 21.05 3.76 3.77
C GLU A 90 21.23 2.67 2.70
N ALA A 91 20.37 1.66 2.67
CA ALA A 91 20.44 0.54 1.73
C ALA A 91 20.24 0.98 0.26
N MET A 92 19.52 2.08 0.02
CA MET A 92 19.18 2.58 -1.31
C MET A 92 19.98 3.82 -1.74
N GLY A 93 21.06 4.15 -1.04
CA GLY A 93 21.94 5.26 -1.41
C GLY A 93 21.40 6.66 -1.07
N GLY A 94 20.51 6.76 -0.07
CA GLY A 94 20.05 8.02 0.49
C GLY A 94 18.78 8.61 -0.15
N GLU A 95 18.14 7.91 -1.10
CA GLU A 95 16.97 8.43 -1.80
C GLU A 95 15.78 7.44 -1.79
N ILE A 96 14.65 7.88 -1.23
CA ILE A 96 13.36 7.22 -1.31
C ILE A 96 12.34 8.24 -1.83
N HIS A 97 11.77 7.94 -2.98
CA HIS A 97 10.81 8.83 -3.68
C HIS A 97 9.36 8.39 -3.48
N ILE A 98 9.14 7.10 -3.24
CA ILE A 98 7.83 6.49 -3.16
C ILE A 98 7.79 5.62 -1.90
N LEU A 99 6.74 5.81 -1.06
CA LEU A 99 6.41 4.93 0.05
C LEU A 99 5.09 4.23 -0.25
N VAL A 100 5.07 2.89 -0.21
CA VAL A 100 3.85 2.09 -0.33
C VAL A 100 3.61 1.31 0.95
N ASN A 101 2.62 1.71 1.71
CA ASN A 101 2.17 1.04 2.92
C ASN A 101 1.10 -0.01 2.55
N CYS A 102 1.53 -1.22 2.19
CA CYS A 102 0.64 -2.31 1.75
C CYS A 102 0.51 -3.44 2.78
N ALA A 103 1.36 -3.49 3.79
CA ALA A 103 1.23 -4.48 4.85
C ALA A 103 -0.08 -4.33 5.63
N GLY A 104 -0.64 -5.46 6.03
CA GLY A 104 -1.82 -5.46 6.89
C GLY A 104 -2.12 -6.87 7.40
N ILE A 105 -2.75 -6.90 8.56
CA ILE A 105 -3.27 -8.13 9.19
C ILE A 105 -4.74 -7.97 9.52
N GLN A 106 -5.43 -9.10 9.64
CA GLN A 106 -6.83 -9.14 10.06
C GLN A 106 -6.99 -10.17 11.18
N ARG A 107 -7.75 -9.79 12.21
CA ARG A 107 -8.21 -10.68 13.29
C ARG A 107 -9.73 -10.71 13.27
N ARG A 108 -10.32 -11.87 13.51
CA ARG A 108 -11.77 -12.08 13.47
C ARG A 108 -12.28 -12.65 14.77
N SER A 109 -13.21 -11.93 15.42
CA SER A 109 -13.97 -12.39 16.57
C SER A 109 -15.26 -11.55 16.68
N PRO A 110 -16.34 -12.07 17.28
CA PRO A 110 -17.48 -11.24 17.65
C PRO A 110 -17.03 -10.03 18.49
N ALA A 111 -17.58 -8.85 18.23
CA ALA A 111 -17.12 -7.61 18.87
C ALA A 111 -17.18 -7.65 20.40
N VAL A 112 -18.21 -8.33 20.96
CA VAL A 112 -18.39 -8.48 22.43
C VAL A 112 -17.32 -9.38 23.08
N GLN A 113 -16.54 -10.11 22.31
CA GLN A 113 -15.50 -11.04 22.76
C GLN A 113 -14.17 -10.78 22.06
N PHE A 114 -14.00 -9.62 21.40
CA PHE A 114 -12.81 -9.32 20.63
C PHE A 114 -11.64 -9.10 21.60
N PRO A 115 -10.56 -9.90 21.51
CA PRO A 115 -9.42 -9.77 22.45
C PRO A 115 -8.71 -8.42 22.27
N GLU A 116 -8.34 -7.78 23.39
CA GLU A 116 -7.59 -6.52 23.38
C GLU A 116 -6.25 -6.68 22.68
N SER A 117 -5.54 -7.80 22.90
CA SER A 117 -4.29 -8.09 22.20
C SER A 117 -4.44 -8.15 20.66
N ASP A 118 -5.53 -8.72 20.17
CA ASP A 118 -5.83 -8.75 18.73
C ASP A 118 -6.16 -7.36 18.20
N TRP A 119 -6.81 -6.52 19.02
CA TRP A 119 -7.05 -5.12 18.69
C TRP A 119 -5.73 -4.36 18.54
N ASP A 120 -4.86 -4.46 19.52
CA ASP A 120 -3.55 -3.79 19.54
C ASP A 120 -2.67 -4.24 18.37
N ASP A 121 -2.61 -5.54 18.09
CA ASP A 121 -1.90 -6.08 16.94
C ASP A 121 -2.36 -5.43 15.63
N VAL A 122 -3.69 -5.39 15.42
CA VAL A 122 -4.27 -4.82 14.19
C VAL A 122 -4.01 -3.32 14.09
N ILE A 123 -4.18 -2.57 15.17
CA ILE A 123 -3.92 -1.13 15.20
C ILE A 123 -2.44 -0.84 14.98
N ASN A 124 -1.54 -1.58 15.63
CA ASN A 124 -0.10 -1.39 15.46
C ASN A 124 0.33 -1.62 14.02
N VAL A 125 -0.08 -2.73 13.41
CA VAL A 125 0.35 -3.07 12.03
C VAL A 125 -0.37 -2.23 10.97
N ASN A 126 -1.69 -2.01 11.08
CA ASN A 126 -2.46 -1.42 10.00
C ASN A 126 -2.59 0.11 10.06
N LEU A 127 -2.26 0.72 11.19
CA LEU A 127 -2.39 2.16 11.38
C LEU A 127 -1.14 2.81 11.95
N LYS A 128 -0.65 2.37 13.12
CA LYS A 128 0.46 3.02 13.80
C LYS A 128 1.77 2.88 13.02
N SER A 129 2.07 1.70 12.48
CA SER A 129 3.24 1.50 11.62
C SER A 129 3.18 2.38 10.36
N VAL A 130 1.99 2.50 9.75
CA VAL A 130 1.77 3.35 8.56
C VAL A 130 2.00 4.82 8.91
N TRP A 131 1.49 5.29 10.04
CA TRP A 131 1.73 6.65 10.52
C TRP A 131 3.22 6.93 10.71
N LEU A 132 3.95 6.06 11.40
CA LEU A 132 5.37 6.24 11.68
C LEU A 132 6.21 6.25 10.40
N LEU A 133 5.91 5.36 9.45
CA LEU A 133 6.59 5.33 8.16
C LEU A 133 6.25 6.56 7.30
N ALA A 134 4.98 6.98 7.28
CA ALA A 134 4.57 8.19 6.58
C ALA A 134 5.21 9.45 7.16
N GLN A 135 5.32 9.54 8.50
CA GLN A 135 6.00 10.65 9.17
C GLN A 135 7.49 10.70 8.80
N ALA A 136 8.20 9.57 8.85
CA ALA A 136 9.61 9.50 8.46
C ALA A 136 9.81 9.82 6.97
N ALA A 137 8.91 9.33 6.11
CA ALA A 137 8.91 9.68 4.69
C ALA A 137 8.66 11.19 4.49
N GLY A 138 7.71 11.78 5.20
CA GLY A 138 7.44 13.22 5.17
C GLY A 138 8.65 14.05 5.57
N GLN A 139 9.37 13.68 6.62
CA GLN A 139 10.61 14.34 7.05
C GLN A 139 11.68 14.34 5.95
N HIS A 140 11.71 13.29 5.10
CA HIS A 140 12.63 13.19 3.96
C HIS A 140 12.11 13.91 2.72
N MET A 141 10.84 13.74 2.38
CA MET A 141 10.24 14.17 1.10
C MET A 141 9.85 15.66 1.10
N VAL A 142 9.30 16.18 2.20
CA VAL A 142 8.79 17.57 2.28
C VAL A 142 9.89 18.63 2.03
N PRO A 143 11.07 18.56 2.70
CA PRO A 143 12.15 19.50 2.40
C PRO A 143 12.68 19.42 0.98
N ARG A 144 12.57 18.22 0.36
CA ARG A 144 12.99 17.97 -1.03
C ARG A 144 11.92 18.33 -2.07
N ARG A 145 10.73 18.69 -1.61
CA ARG A 145 9.57 19.03 -2.44
C ARG A 145 9.28 17.95 -3.51
N ARG A 146 9.44 16.68 -3.12
CA ARG A 146 9.27 15.53 -4.02
C ARG A 146 8.96 14.28 -3.23
N GLY A 147 7.80 13.66 -3.51
CA GLY A 147 7.45 12.38 -2.90
C GLY A 147 6.06 11.89 -3.23
N LYS A 148 5.87 10.58 -3.15
CA LYS A 148 4.59 9.89 -3.29
C LYS A 148 4.39 8.93 -2.12
N ILE A 149 3.27 9.01 -1.45
CA ILE A 149 2.90 8.08 -0.37
C ILE A 149 1.58 7.44 -0.75
N ILE A 150 1.55 6.11 -0.79
CA ILE A 150 0.38 5.32 -1.18
C ILE A 150 0.02 4.37 -0.04
N ASN A 151 -1.15 4.57 0.54
CA ASN A 151 -1.66 3.78 1.65
C ASN A 151 -2.68 2.74 1.16
N PHE A 152 -2.49 1.47 1.45
CA PHE A 152 -3.49 0.44 1.17
C PHE A 152 -4.60 0.49 2.21
N CYS A 153 -5.66 1.17 1.85
CA CYS A 153 -6.93 1.26 2.54
C CYS A 153 -7.74 -0.04 2.39
N SER A 154 -9.06 0.03 2.40
CA SER A 154 -9.99 -1.09 2.23
C SER A 154 -11.38 -0.56 1.87
N LEU A 155 -12.29 -1.41 1.41
CA LEU A 155 -13.72 -1.10 1.44
C LEU A 155 -14.17 -0.71 2.86
N LEU A 156 -13.54 -1.27 3.89
CA LEU A 156 -13.83 -0.94 5.30
C LEU A 156 -13.30 0.45 5.73
N THR A 157 -12.70 1.19 4.83
CA THR A 157 -12.50 2.65 4.97
C THR A 157 -13.84 3.40 4.89
N PHE A 158 -14.80 2.84 4.15
CA PHE A 158 -16.10 3.45 3.85
C PHE A 158 -17.27 2.69 4.47
N GLN A 159 -17.08 1.41 4.76
CA GLN A 159 -18.12 0.50 5.26
C GLN A 159 -17.71 -0.13 6.59
N GLY A 160 -18.70 -0.57 7.37
CA GLY A 160 -18.46 -1.48 8.49
C GLY A 160 -18.18 -2.91 8.00
N GLY A 161 -17.58 -3.72 8.87
CA GLY A 161 -17.35 -5.15 8.63
C GLY A 161 -17.91 -6.01 9.74
N PHE A 162 -18.16 -7.28 9.46
CA PHE A 162 -18.60 -8.24 10.46
C PHE A 162 -17.42 -8.95 11.11
N THR A 163 -17.37 -8.98 12.43
CA THR A 163 -16.34 -9.68 13.22
C THR A 163 -14.90 -9.15 13.03
N VAL A 164 -14.74 -7.93 12.54
CA VAL A 164 -13.43 -7.29 12.28
C VAL A 164 -13.39 -5.85 12.78
N PRO A 165 -13.80 -5.55 14.04
CA PRO A 165 -13.91 -4.17 14.52
C PRO A 165 -12.58 -3.40 14.45
N ALA A 166 -11.48 -3.99 14.89
CA ALA A 166 -10.16 -3.36 14.85
C ALA A 166 -9.68 -3.04 13.42
N TYR A 167 -9.92 -3.96 12.48
CA TYR A 167 -9.56 -3.75 11.08
C TYR A 167 -10.38 -2.61 10.46
N ALA A 168 -11.69 -2.56 10.71
CA ALA A 168 -12.55 -1.49 10.22
C ALA A 168 -12.13 -0.13 10.81
N ALA A 169 -11.85 -0.07 12.11
CA ALA A 169 -11.36 1.13 12.78
C ALA A 169 -10.02 1.60 12.17
N ALA A 170 -9.05 0.69 12.03
CA ALA A 170 -7.75 1.01 11.45
C ALA A 170 -7.86 1.51 10.00
N LYS A 171 -8.66 0.86 9.16
CA LYS A 171 -8.80 1.25 7.74
C LYS A 171 -9.64 2.52 7.57
N GLY A 172 -10.64 2.76 8.42
CA GLY A 172 -11.35 4.03 8.51
C GLY A 172 -10.43 5.18 8.88
N ALA A 173 -9.64 5.01 9.95
CA ALA A 173 -8.64 5.98 10.38
C ALA A 173 -7.57 6.23 9.29
N LEU A 174 -7.13 5.17 8.58
CA LEU A 174 -6.13 5.31 7.52
C LEU A 174 -6.61 6.17 6.35
N GLY A 175 -7.90 6.08 5.99
CA GLY A 175 -8.51 6.96 4.99
C GLY A 175 -8.47 8.43 5.41
N GLN A 176 -8.77 8.74 6.68
CA GLN A 176 -8.68 10.11 7.19
C GLN A 176 -7.23 10.58 7.34
N LEU A 177 -6.32 9.72 7.79
CA LEU A 177 -4.89 10.02 7.83
C LEU A 177 -4.34 10.38 6.45
N THR A 178 -4.73 9.65 5.40
CA THR A 178 -4.35 9.94 4.02
C THR A 178 -4.74 11.36 3.63
N LYS A 179 -5.96 11.79 3.93
CA LYS A 179 -6.46 13.15 3.65
C LYS A 179 -5.73 14.21 4.48
N ALA A 180 -5.51 13.95 5.77
CA ALA A 180 -4.85 14.89 6.67
C ALA A 180 -3.41 15.19 6.21
N LEU A 181 -2.62 14.14 5.92
CA LEU A 181 -1.26 14.30 5.41
C LEU A 181 -1.21 14.96 4.04
N SER A 182 -2.16 14.64 3.16
CA SER A 182 -2.27 15.30 1.87
C SER A 182 -2.53 16.80 2.00
N ASN A 183 -3.45 17.21 2.88
CA ASN A 183 -3.75 18.62 3.11
C ASN A 183 -2.53 19.43 3.55
N GLU A 184 -1.64 18.84 4.35
CA GLU A 184 -0.44 19.51 4.82
C GLU A 184 0.68 19.53 3.76
N TRP A 185 0.87 18.43 3.01
CA TRP A 185 2.08 18.20 2.23
C TRP A 185 1.93 18.42 0.73
N SER A 186 0.71 18.54 0.20
CA SER A 186 0.50 18.74 -1.25
C SER A 186 1.15 20.00 -1.78
N LYS A 187 1.12 21.11 -1.01
CA LYS A 187 1.81 22.37 -1.38
C LYS A 187 3.34 22.22 -1.43
N GLU A 188 3.88 21.22 -0.75
CA GLU A 188 5.29 20.86 -0.76
C GLU A 188 5.60 19.79 -1.83
N ASN A 189 4.69 19.60 -2.77
CA ASN A 189 4.83 18.65 -3.87
C ASN A 189 5.02 17.17 -3.40
N VAL A 190 4.38 16.80 -2.29
CA VAL A 190 4.30 15.43 -1.78
C VAL A 190 2.84 14.99 -1.84
N GLN A 191 2.52 14.04 -2.72
CA GLN A 191 1.17 13.53 -2.88
C GLN A 191 0.97 12.32 -1.98
N VAL A 192 -0.06 12.37 -1.14
CA VAL A 192 -0.47 11.26 -0.27
C VAL A 192 -1.85 10.79 -0.71
N ASN A 193 -1.93 9.53 -1.16
CA ASN A 193 -3.16 8.93 -1.65
C ASN A 193 -3.35 7.52 -1.09
N GLY A 194 -4.54 6.97 -1.26
CA GLY A 194 -4.90 5.62 -0.88
C GLY A 194 -5.34 4.77 -2.06
N ILE A 195 -5.26 3.45 -1.89
CA ILE A 195 -5.93 2.46 -2.74
C ILE A 195 -6.82 1.63 -1.82
N ALA A 196 -8.10 1.48 -2.17
CA ALA A 196 -9.05 0.66 -1.44
C ALA A 196 -9.40 -0.59 -2.24
N PRO A 197 -8.76 -1.74 -1.95
CA PRO A 197 -9.08 -3.01 -2.57
C PRO A 197 -10.48 -3.50 -2.22
N GLY A 198 -11.16 -4.13 -3.20
CA GLY A 198 -12.32 -4.95 -3.00
C GLY A 198 -11.99 -6.36 -2.50
N TYR A 199 -12.79 -7.33 -2.90
CA TYR A 199 -12.53 -8.75 -2.62
C TYR A 199 -11.51 -9.31 -3.61
N ILE A 200 -10.32 -9.60 -3.09
CA ILE A 200 -9.17 -10.05 -3.88
C ILE A 200 -8.79 -11.48 -3.47
N ALA A 201 -8.51 -12.33 -4.46
CA ALA A 201 -8.07 -13.70 -4.25
C ALA A 201 -6.63 -13.72 -3.70
N THR A 202 -6.51 -13.73 -2.39
CA THR A 202 -5.24 -13.76 -1.64
C THR A 202 -5.39 -14.60 -0.38
N ASP A 203 -4.28 -14.95 0.25
CA ASP A 203 -4.25 -15.70 1.52
C ASP A 203 -5.09 -15.06 2.63
N MET A 204 -5.18 -13.74 2.65
CA MET A 204 -6.03 -13.01 3.63
C MET A 204 -7.51 -13.40 3.51
N ASN A 205 -7.95 -13.77 2.31
CA ASN A 205 -9.32 -14.14 2.01
C ASN A 205 -9.52 -15.66 1.81
N GLU A 206 -8.51 -16.48 2.06
CA GLU A 206 -8.53 -17.91 1.83
C GLU A 206 -9.76 -18.59 2.47
N LYS A 207 -10.06 -18.27 3.75
CA LYS A 207 -11.24 -18.81 4.44
C LYS A 207 -12.56 -18.44 3.77
N LEU A 208 -12.64 -17.28 3.12
CA LEU A 208 -13.84 -16.86 2.37
C LEU A 208 -13.93 -17.56 1.02
N LEU A 209 -12.80 -17.84 0.39
CA LEU A 209 -12.72 -18.57 -0.88
C LEU A 209 -13.03 -20.06 -0.69
N GLN A 210 -12.73 -20.63 0.48
CA GLN A 210 -13.01 -22.02 0.83
C GLN A 210 -14.45 -22.24 1.33
N ASP A 211 -15.20 -21.20 1.67
CA ASP A 211 -16.59 -21.28 2.07
C ASP A 211 -17.52 -21.09 0.84
N PRO A 212 -18.17 -22.15 0.32
CA PRO A 212 -18.97 -22.08 -0.91
C PRO A 212 -20.13 -21.08 -0.81
N VAL A 213 -20.72 -20.90 0.38
CA VAL A 213 -21.84 -19.99 0.59
C VAL A 213 -21.36 -18.55 0.52
N ARG A 214 -20.27 -18.24 1.24
CA ARG A 214 -19.67 -16.90 1.24
C ARG A 214 -19.08 -16.53 -0.11
N LEU A 215 -18.35 -17.47 -0.74
CA LEU A 215 -17.80 -17.29 -2.08
C LEU A 215 -18.89 -16.89 -3.07
N ARG A 216 -20.01 -17.63 -3.10
CA ARG A 216 -21.12 -17.34 -3.99
C ARG A 216 -21.74 -15.97 -3.71
N GLN A 217 -22.09 -15.70 -2.44
CA GLN A 217 -22.71 -14.41 -2.03
C GLN A 217 -21.85 -13.22 -2.42
N ILE A 218 -20.54 -13.31 -2.27
CA ILE A 218 -19.60 -12.26 -2.63
C ILE A 218 -19.49 -12.13 -4.14
N SER A 219 -19.31 -13.24 -4.86
CA SER A 219 -19.16 -13.25 -6.32
C SER A 219 -20.38 -12.68 -7.04
N GLU A 220 -21.58 -13.03 -6.60
CA GLU A 220 -22.84 -12.50 -7.18
C GLU A 220 -23.02 -10.98 -6.94
N ARG A 221 -22.34 -10.42 -5.94
CA ARG A 221 -22.42 -9.00 -5.64
C ARG A 221 -21.36 -8.15 -6.37
N ILE A 222 -20.28 -8.74 -6.87
CA ILE A 222 -19.27 -8.01 -7.63
C ILE A 222 -19.75 -7.76 -9.06
N PRO A 223 -19.98 -6.51 -9.50
CA PRO A 223 -20.46 -6.23 -10.86
C PRO A 223 -19.55 -6.74 -11.97
N ALA A 224 -18.22 -6.75 -11.74
CA ALA A 224 -17.24 -7.29 -12.68
C ALA A 224 -17.33 -8.82 -12.86
N GLY A 225 -18.16 -9.53 -12.07
CA GLY A 225 -18.41 -10.97 -12.17
C GLY A 225 -17.25 -11.85 -11.73
N ARG A 226 -16.19 -11.27 -11.15
CA ARG A 226 -15.04 -12.01 -10.63
C ARG A 226 -14.45 -11.35 -9.39
N TRP A 227 -13.77 -12.14 -8.58
CA TRP A 227 -12.85 -11.62 -7.59
C TRP A 227 -11.68 -10.92 -8.28
N GLY A 228 -11.16 -9.88 -7.64
CA GLY A 228 -9.93 -9.26 -8.10
C GLY A 228 -8.72 -10.17 -7.85
N GLU A 229 -7.65 -9.88 -8.57
CA GLU A 229 -6.35 -10.53 -8.43
C GLU A 229 -5.28 -9.51 -8.03
N PRO A 230 -4.16 -9.94 -7.41
CA PRO A 230 -3.07 -9.04 -7.06
C PRO A 230 -2.59 -8.15 -8.22
N ARG A 231 -2.61 -8.67 -9.45
CA ARG A 231 -2.19 -7.93 -10.66
C ARG A 231 -3.15 -6.76 -11.04
N ASP A 232 -4.39 -6.79 -10.59
CA ASP A 232 -5.33 -5.68 -10.83
C ASP A 232 -4.85 -4.35 -10.18
N PHE A 233 -3.90 -4.40 -9.24
CA PHE A 233 -3.33 -3.24 -8.56
C PHE A 233 -2.07 -2.68 -9.25
N ALA A 234 -1.54 -3.33 -10.29
CA ALA A 234 -0.35 -2.90 -11.01
C ALA A 234 -0.54 -1.50 -11.63
N GLY A 235 -1.62 -1.29 -12.40
CA GLY A 235 -1.94 0.02 -12.98
C GLY A 235 -2.18 1.10 -11.93
N PRO A 236 -3.09 0.89 -10.97
CA PRO A 236 -3.36 1.83 -9.88
C PRO A 236 -2.13 2.28 -9.10
N VAL A 237 -1.24 1.37 -8.71
CA VAL A 237 -0.04 1.74 -7.93
C VAL A 237 0.95 2.53 -8.77
N VAL A 238 1.19 2.16 -10.02
CA VAL A 238 2.06 2.90 -10.94
C VAL A 238 1.50 4.28 -11.22
N PHE A 239 0.18 4.41 -11.45
CA PHE A 239 -0.48 5.70 -11.61
C PHE A 239 -0.22 6.62 -10.41
N LEU A 240 -0.53 6.16 -9.19
CA LEU A 240 -0.36 6.98 -7.99
C LEU A 240 1.11 7.26 -7.63
N ALA A 241 2.03 6.40 -8.04
CA ALA A 241 3.47 6.57 -7.81
C ALA A 241 4.14 7.52 -8.82
N SER A 242 3.51 7.81 -9.94
CA SER A 242 4.12 8.48 -11.09
C SER A 242 3.68 9.94 -11.25
N ALA A 243 4.26 10.62 -12.25
CA ALA A 243 3.87 11.98 -12.63
C ALA A 243 2.43 12.06 -13.19
N ALA A 244 1.85 10.93 -13.63
CA ALA A 244 0.47 10.87 -14.13
C ALA A 244 -0.58 11.26 -13.06
N SER A 245 -0.23 11.15 -11.77
CA SER A 245 -1.09 11.52 -10.64
C SER A 245 -0.65 12.81 -9.91
N GLN A 246 0.04 13.71 -10.60
CA GLN A 246 0.64 14.89 -9.96
C GLN A 246 -0.38 15.82 -9.29
N TYR A 247 -1.62 15.86 -9.78
CA TYR A 247 -2.71 16.68 -9.23
C TYR A 247 -3.73 15.84 -8.44
N VAL A 248 -3.43 14.58 -8.16
CA VAL A 248 -4.26 13.70 -7.32
C VAL A 248 -3.71 13.74 -5.90
N CYS A 249 -4.49 14.31 -4.97
CA CYS A 249 -4.06 14.58 -3.60
C CYS A 249 -5.19 14.22 -2.63
N GLY A 250 -4.93 13.32 -1.68
CA GLY A 250 -5.88 12.90 -0.65
C GLY A 250 -6.97 11.94 -1.14
N GLU A 251 -6.84 11.43 -2.36
CA GLU A 251 -7.80 10.50 -2.95
C GLU A 251 -7.63 9.09 -2.38
N VAL A 252 -8.73 8.37 -2.23
CA VAL A 252 -8.74 6.93 -1.94
C VAL A 252 -9.37 6.21 -3.13
N LEU A 253 -8.52 5.81 -4.07
CA LEU A 253 -8.92 5.14 -5.29
C LEU A 253 -9.48 3.75 -5.00
N VAL A 254 -10.77 3.55 -5.26
CA VAL A 254 -11.44 2.26 -5.08
C VAL A 254 -11.13 1.35 -6.27
N VAL A 255 -10.65 0.13 -5.99
CA VAL A 255 -10.33 -0.91 -7.00
C VAL A 255 -11.01 -2.21 -6.56
N ASP A 256 -12.30 -2.38 -6.91
CA ASP A 256 -13.18 -3.36 -6.27
C ASP A 256 -14.13 -4.09 -7.23
N GLY A 257 -13.96 -3.93 -8.55
CA GLY A 257 -14.83 -4.53 -9.55
C GLY A 257 -16.27 -3.97 -9.53
N GLY A 258 -16.48 -2.78 -8.94
CA GLY A 258 -17.78 -2.10 -8.86
C GLY A 258 -18.58 -2.39 -7.57
N TRP A 259 -17.98 -3.07 -6.60
CA TRP A 259 -18.64 -3.42 -5.33
C TRP A 259 -19.24 -2.21 -4.61
N MET A 260 -18.52 -1.08 -4.53
CA MET A 260 -18.96 0.13 -3.83
C MET A 260 -19.99 0.94 -4.62
N GLY A 261 -20.10 0.73 -5.93
CA GLY A 261 -21.03 1.41 -6.81
C GLY A 261 -22.45 0.79 -6.80
N ARG A 262 -22.67 -0.27 -6.00
CA ARG A 262 -23.93 -1.03 -5.99
C ARG A 262 -24.55 -1.12 -4.60
#